data_7389f91ab8f479b3891806f72dce0408
#
_entry.id   7389f91ab8f479b3891806f72dce0408
#
_cell.length_a   1.000
_cell.length_b   1.000
_cell.length_c   1.000
_cell.angle_alpha   90.00
_cell.angle_beta   90.00
_cell.angle_gamma   90.00
#
_symmetry.space_group_name_H-M   'P 1'
#
loop_
_entity.id
_entity.type
_entity.pdbx_description
1 polymer ?
#
loop_
_entity_poly.entity_id
_entity_poly.type
_entity_poly.pdbx_seq_one_letter_code
_entity_poly.pdbx_strand_id
1 'polypeptide(L)'
;MRHVWVRAAAALAIGSAAAGAQRGDTRQDFIQKKLAAVEQFASANQAALRKYTWTETVRFLLKDELRSTWEFSCRYGADGKIVRTAKGPPPPGTTAGPFAPKPGKESKEELEATVAKVRVVVALYVPPETQKLQKAFQAGRVRTEKPIQGEALLRIADYARPGDSLFLDFRTDLRKLVRLKAASYLDDASPSQAVAIDVRYATLPDGTNHPENVEVSEAKEGIRVMIESYDYRAAP
;
A
#
# COMPACT_ATOMS: atom_id res chain seq x y z
N MET A 1 67.36 -52.58 15.82
CA MET A 1 66.27 -53.46 15.36
C MET A 1 64.93 -52.84 15.71
N ARG A 2 63.99 -52.89 14.76
CA ARG A 2 62.55 -52.56 14.79
C ARG A 2 62.16 -51.10 14.69
N HIS A 3 61.80 -50.74 13.46
CA HIS A 3 61.04 -49.57 13.08
C HIS A 3 59.58 -49.72 13.48
N VAL A 4 58.97 -48.66 14.04
CA VAL A 4 57.50 -48.53 14.16
C VAL A 4 57.05 -47.32 13.37
N TRP A 5 56.24 -47.57 12.37
CA TRP A 5 55.56 -46.60 11.55
C TRP A 5 54.30 -46.08 12.27
N VAL A 6 54.21 -44.78 12.49
CA VAL A 6 52.96 -44.18 12.89
C VAL A 6 52.38 -43.47 11.65
N ARG A 7 51.27 -43.98 11.16
CA ARG A 7 50.47 -43.35 10.10
C ARG A 7 49.59 -42.28 10.72
N ALA A 8 49.77 -41.04 10.30
CA ALA A 8 48.87 -39.95 10.56
C ALA A 8 47.66 -40.05 9.60
N ALA A 9 46.46 -40.22 10.16
CA ALA A 9 45.20 -40.07 9.43
C ALA A 9 44.76 -38.64 9.59
N ALA A 10 44.89 -37.82 8.55
CA ALA A 10 44.27 -36.49 8.44
C ALA A 10 42.82 -36.68 7.99
N ALA A 11 41.89 -36.43 8.88
CA ALA A 11 40.46 -36.38 8.54
C ALA A 11 40.13 -35.05 7.91
N LEU A 12 39.72 -35.08 6.62
CA LEU A 12 39.08 -33.97 5.94
C LEU A 12 37.69 -33.72 6.56
N ALA A 13 37.54 -32.58 7.20
CA ALA A 13 36.24 -32.00 7.52
C ALA A 13 36.15 -30.59 6.89
N ILE A 14 35.93 -30.57 5.58
CA ILE A 14 35.65 -29.32 4.87
C ILE A 14 34.40 -29.58 4.03
N GLY A 15 33.34 -28.86 4.28
CA GLY A 15 32.29 -28.71 3.27
C GLY A 15 30.85 -28.81 3.71
N SER A 16 30.38 -27.92 4.58
CA SER A 16 28.90 -27.72 4.72
C SER A 16 28.46 -26.30 5.03
N ALA A 17 29.37 -25.35 5.26
CA ALA A 17 29.00 -23.97 5.62
C ALA A 17 28.81 -23.03 4.40
N ALA A 18 29.41 -23.34 3.24
CA ALA A 18 29.40 -22.41 2.09
C ALA A 18 28.08 -22.39 1.29
N ALA A 19 27.31 -23.49 1.28
CA ALA A 19 26.08 -23.57 0.49
C ALA A 19 24.91 -22.78 1.10
N GLY A 20 24.92 -22.50 2.40
CA GLY A 20 23.91 -21.70 3.08
C GLY A 20 24.07 -20.19 2.85
N ALA A 21 25.31 -19.72 2.84
CA ALA A 21 25.64 -18.31 2.65
C ALA A 21 25.32 -17.84 1.22
N GLN A 22 25.66 -18.62 0.20
CA GLN A 22 25.35 -18.28 -1.20
C GLN A 22 23.85 -18.24 -1.50
N ARG A 23 23.03 -19.05 -0.86
CA ARG A 23 21.56 -18.98 -1.00
C ARG A 23 20.97 -17.75 -0.31
N GLY A 24 21.58 -17.27 0.76
CA GLY A 24 21.19 -16.03 1.45
C GLY A 24 21.45 -14.80 0.57
N ASP A 25 22.63 -14.68 0.00
CA ASP A 25 23.05 -13.56 -0.83
C ASP A 25 22.19 -13.43 -2.09
N THR A 26 21.92 -14.53 -2.78
CA THR A 26 21.06 -14.52 -3.98
C THR A 26 19.61 -14.12 -3.69
N ARG A 27 19.08 -14.46 -2.51
CA ARG A 27 17.74 -14.06 -2.11
C ARG A 27 17.68 -12.58 -1.76
N GLN A 28 18.67 -12.06 -1.05
CA GLN A 28 18.75 -10.63 -0.71
C GLN A 28 18.95 -9.79 -1.96
N ASP A 29 19.83 -10.17 -2.88
CA ASP A 29 20.01 -9.52 -4.17
C ASP A 29 18.73 -9.49 -5.01
N PHE A 30 17.97 -10.58 -4.99
CA PHE A 30 16.67 -10.64 -5.67
C PHE A 30 15.68 -9.65 -5.08
N ILE A 31 15.54 -9.61 -3.75
CA ILE A 31 14.65 -8.66 -3.06
C ILE A 31 15.08 -7.22 -3.34
N GLN A 32 16.39 -6.94 -3.27
CA GLN A 32 16.95 -5.62 -3.53
C GLN A 32 16.65 -5.14 -4.96
N LYS A 33 16.83 -6.00 -5.97
CA LYS A 33 16.49 -5.67 -7.37
C LYS A 33 15.01 -5.36 -7.54
N LYS A 34 14.11 -6.13 -6.88
CA LYS A 34 12.66 -5.87 -6.93
C LYS A 34 12.31 -4.57 -6.24
N LEU A 35 12.90 -4.31 -5.09
CA LEU A 35 12.69 -3.07 -4.34
C LEU A 35 13.15 -1.85 -5.16
N ALA A 36 14.36 -1.89 -5.76
CA ALA A 36 14.86 -0.83 -6.62
C ALA A 36 13.91 -0.54 -7.81
N ALA A 37 13.33 -1.58 -8.40
CA ALA A 37 12.34 -1.42 -9.47
C ALA A 37 11.05 -0.73 -8.98
N VAL A 38 10.57 -1.09 -7.78
CA VAL A 38 9.40 -0.44 -7.15
C VAL A 38 9.70 1.03 -6.85
N GLU A 39 10.87 1.33 -6.33
CA GLU A 39 11.30 2.69 -5.98
C GLU A 39 11.40 3.59 -7.22
N GLN A 40 12.09 3.12 -8.26
CA GLN A 40 12.22 3.85 -9.51
C GLN A 40 10.85 4.12 -10.13
N PHE A 41 9.98 3.12 -10.14
CA PHE A 41 8.62 3.26 -10.62
C PHE A 41 7.83 4.28 -9.78
N ALA A 42 7.82 4.16 -8.45
CA ALA A 42 7.05 5.05 -7.58
C ALA A 42 7.44 6.52 -7.76
N SER A 43 8.75 6.82 -7.86
CA SER A 43 9.25 8.17 -8.07
C SER A 43 8.82 8.75 -9.42
N ALA A 44 9.03 8.00 -10.51
CA ALA A 44 8.66 8.44 -11.86
C ALA A 44 7.14 8.63 -11.98
N ASN A 45 6.37 7.71 -11.43
CA ASN A 45 4.92 7.73 -11.45
C ASN A 45 4.33 8.90 -10.65
N GLN A 46 4.91 9.21 -9.48
CA GLN A 46 4.49 10.36 -8.69
C GLN A 46 4.72 11.67 -9.43
N ALA A 47 5.84 11.80 -10.14
CA ALA A 47 6.12 12.97 -10.97
C ALA A 47 5.12 13.09 -12.13
N ALA A 48 4.71 11.97 -12.74
CA ALA A 48 3.69 11.96 -13.78
C ALA A 48 2.31 12.36 -13.26
N LEU A 49 1.88 11.80 -12.11
CA LEU A 49 0.59 12.10 -11.50
C LEU A 49 0.40 13.58 -11.13
N ARG A 50 1.47 14.31 -10.83
CA ARG A 50 1.40 15.76 -10.55
C ARG A 50 0.87 16.61 -11.71
N LYS A 51 0.86 16.05 -12.92
CA LYS A 51 0.35 16.70 -14.13
C LYS A 51 -1.15 16.53 -14.34
N TYR A 52 -1.83 15.86 -13.39
CA TYR A 52 -3.24 15.54 -13.50
C TYR A 52 -4.08 16.20 -12.42
N THR A 53 -5.31 16.51 -12.80
CA THR A 53 -6.45 16.71 -11.91
C THR A 53 -7.39 15.51 -12.06
N TRP A 54 -8.14 15.17 -11.02
CA TRP A 54 -9.09 14.05 -11.04
C TRP A 54 -10.28 14.31 -10.11
N THR A 55 -11.26 13.46 -10.20
CA THR A 55 -12.40 13.44 -9.27
C THR A 55 -12.25 12.28 -8.28
N GLU A 56 -12.51 12.52 -7.01
CA GLU A 56 -12.67 11.50 -5.98
C GLU A 56 -14.12 11.46 -5.50
N THR A 57 -14.73 10.28 -5.50
CA THR A 57 -15.97 10.01 -4.76
C THR A 57 -15.60 9.25 -3.49
N VAL A 58 -16.03 9.75 -2.35
CA VAL A 58 -15.84 9.10 -1.04
C VAL A 58 -17.19 8.66 -0.51
N ARG A 59 -17.33 7.35 -0.25
CA ARG A 59 -18.53 6.76 0.36
C ARG A 59 -18.18 6.26 1.75
N PHE A 60 -18.98 6.66 2.72
CA PHE A 60 -18.90 6.17 4.09
C PHE A 60 -20.05 5.20 4.35
N LEU A 61 -19.71 3.99 4.75
CA LEU A 61 -20.67 2.97 5.15
C LEU A 61 -20.45 2.63 6.63
N LEU A 62 -21.55 2.44 7.34
CA LEU A 62 -21.55 1.91 8.69
C LEU A 62 -22.44 0.68 8.72
N LYS A 63 -21.88 -0.47 9.13
CA LYS A 63 -22.58 -1.78 9.11
C LYS A 63 -23.20 -2.08 7.74
N ASP A 64 -22.41 -1.88 6.67
CA ASP A 64 -22.78 -2.02 5.27
C ASP A 64 -23.90 -1.07 4.76
N GLU A 65 -24.37 -0.15 5.59
CA GLU A 65 -25.33 0.88 5.18
C GLU A 65 -24.61 2.17 4.77
N LEU A 66 -24.90 2.67 3.57
CA LEU A 66 -24.36 3.95 3.11
C LEU A 66 -24.91 5.09 3.96
N ARG A 67 -24.04 5.85 4.61
CA ARG A 67 -24.37 6.99 5.48
C ARG A 67 -24.11 8.32 4.82
N SER A 68 -23.05 8.40 4.02
CA SER A 68 -22.71 9.64 3.33
C SER A 68 -21.91 9.40 2.06
N THR A 69 -22.00 10.37 1.15
CA THR A 69 -21.20 10.43 -0.07
C THR A 69 -20.69 11.86 -0.27
N TRP A 70 -19.43 11.99 -0.58
CA TRP A 70 -18.82 13.29 -0.94
C TRP A 70 -18.09 13.16 -2.28
N GLU A 71 -18.05 14.25 -3.01
CA GLU A 71 -17.29 14.36 -4.26
C GLU A 71 -16.30 15.52 -4.18
N PHE A 72 -15.09 15.28 -4.65
CA PHE A 72 -14.00 16.26 -4.62
C PHE A 72 -13.34 16.37 -5.99
N SER A 73 -12.96 17.58 -6.36
CA SER A 73 -11.95 17.82 -7.37
C SER A 73 -10.58 17.78 -6.71
N CYS A 74 -9.67 17.03 -7.26
CA CYS A 74 -8.38 16.73 -6.66
C CYS A 74 -7.23 17.14 -7.57
N ARG A 75 -6.11 17.56 -6.97
CA ARG A 75 -4.84 17.81 -7.64
C ARG A 75 -3.70 17.70 -6.65
N TYR A 76 -2.48 17.58 -7.12
CA TYR A 76 -1.32 17.73 -6.26
C TYR A 76 -1.00 19.20 -6.02
N GLY A 77 -0.74 19.58 -4.77
CA GLY A 77 -0.20 20.86 -4.38
C GLY A 77 1.31 20.95 -4.63
N ALA A 78 1.88 22.13 -4.47
CA ALA A 78 3.32 22.36 -4.60
C ALA A 78 4.16 21.53 -3.61
N ASP A 79 3.59 21.24 -2.43
CA ASP A 79 4.19 20.39 -1.39
C ASP A 79 4.11 18.88 -1.70
N GLY A 80 3.51 18.51 -2.84
CA GLY A 80 3.30 17.13 -3.25
C GLY A 80 2.15 16.41 -2.54
N LYS A 81 1.36 17.11 -1.73
CA LYS A 81 0.15 16.56 -1.10
C LYS A 81 -1.07 16.75 -1.98
N ILE A 82 -2.06 15.90 -1.79
CA ILE A 82 -3.32 16.01 -2.52
C ILE A 82 -4.16 17.14 -1.91
N VAL A 83 -4.48 18.12 -2.73
CA VAL A 83 -5.43 19.20 -2.44
C VAL A 83 -6.81 18.75 -2.94
N ARG A 84 -7.81 18.79 -2.07
CA ARG A 84 -9.18 18.40 -2.36
C ARG A 84 -10.11 19.59 -2.23
N THR A 85 -10.88 19.89 -3.27
CA THR A 85 -11.91 20.90 -3.26
C THR A 85 -13.27 20.21 -3.40
N ALA A 86 -14.16 20.42 -2.45
CA ALA A 86 -15.50 19.83 -2.50
C ALA A 86 -16.26 20.34 -3.75
N LYS A 87 -16.94 19.44 -4.45
CA LYS A 87 -17.76 19.74 -5.64
C LYS A 87 -19.21 20.05 -5.30
N GLY A 88 -19.52 20.46 -4.09
CA GLY A 88 -20.89 20.73 -3.68
C GLY A 88 -21.69 19.45 -3.33
N PRO A 89 -22.96 19.58 -2.94
CA PRO A 89 -23.80 18.42 -2.69
C PRO A 89 -24.04 17.67 -4.02
N PRO A 90 -24.18 16.34 -3.99
CA PRO A 90 -24.55 15.56 -5.17
C PRO A 90 -25.87 16.09 -5.77
N PRO A 91 -26.04 16.02 -7.10
CA PRO A 91 -27.24 16.51 -7.77
C PRO A 91 -28.52 15.91 -7.15
N PRO A 92 -29.59 16.70 -7.01
CA PRO A 92 -30.88 16.17 -6.55
C PRO A 92 -31.32 15.00 -7.45
N GLY A 93 -31.64 13.85 -6.84
CA GLY A 93 -32.02 12.63 -7.56
C GLY A 93 -30.96 11.53 -7.62
N THR A 94 -29.66 11.82 -7.42
CA THR A 94 -28.64 10.77 -7.25
C THR A 94 -28.67 10.13 -5.87
N THR A 95 -29.39 10.72 -4.93
CA THR A 95 -29.62 10.23 -3.57
C THR A 95 -30.91 9.40 -3.43
N ALA A 96 -31.69 9.27 -4.50
CA ALA A 96 -32.91 8.45 -4.50
C ALA A 96 -32.62 7.08 -5.14
N GLY A 97 -32.89 6.00 -4.41
CA GLY A 97 -32.69 4.64 -4.89
C GLY A 97 -32.01 3.73 -3.86
N PRO A 98 -31.66 2.48 -4.23
CA PRO A 98 -31.03 1.53 -3.30
C PRO A 98 -29.67 1.99 -2.74
N PHE A 99 -29.08 3.02 -3.32
CA PHE A 99 -27.80 3.64 -2.91
C PHE A 99 -28.00 4.99 -2.21
N ALA A 100 -29.21 5.38 -1.85
CA ALA A 100 -29.46 6.58 -1.06
C ALA A 100 -28.86 6.43 0.35
N PRO A 101 -28.14 7.46 0.87
CA PRO A 101 -27.67 7.45 2.26
C PRO A 101 -28.83 7.28 3.22
N LYS A 102 -28.75 6.29 4.11
CA LYS A 102 -29.75 6.10 5.17
C LYS A 102 -29.46 7.06 6.32
N PRO A 103 -30.46 7.74 6.86
CA PRO A 103 -30.30 8.54 8.06
C PRO A 103 -29.78 7.67 9.21
N GLY A 104 -28.72 8.11 9.86
CA GLY A 104 -28.15 7.50 11.06
C GLY A 104 -28.31 8.44 12.27
N LYS A 105 -27.83 8.00 13.42
CA LYS A 105 -27.72 8.82 14.62
C LYS A 105 -26.44 9.68 14.60
N GLU A 106 -25.49 9.33 13.75
CA GLU A 106 -24.19 9.99 13.62
C GLU A 106 -24.38 11.37 13.00
N SER A 107 -23.74 12.36 13.58
CA SER A 107 -23.73 13.70 13.01
C SER A 107 -22.83 13.75 11.76
N LYS A 108 -23.09 14.72 10.89
CA LYS A 108 -22.25 14.95 9.71
C LYS A 108 -20.79 15.20 10.10
N GLU A 109 -20.57 15.93 11.20
CA GLU A 109 -19.26 16.27 11.74
C GLU A 109 -18.49 15.02 12.20
N GLU A 110 -19.17 14.06 12.85
CA GLU A 110 -18.57 12.80 13.27
C GLU A 110 -18.14 11.94 12.07
N LEU A 111 -18.98 11.86 11.03
CA LEU A 111 -18.64 11.15 9.79
C LEU A 111 -17.45 11.80 9.10
N GLU A 112 -17.42 13.12 8.96
CA GLU A 112 -16.32 13.86 8.38
C GLU A 112 -15.03 13.69 9.17
N ALA A 113 -15.08 13.71 10.49
CA ALA A 113 -13.93 13.46 11.36
C ALA A 113 -13.38 12.04 11.17
N THR A 114 -14.24 11.04 11.05
CA THR A 114 -13.83 9.65 10.80
C THR A 114 -13.16 9.51 9.42
N VAL A 115 -13.74 10.11 8.39
CA VAL A 115 -13.14 10.10 7.04
C VAL A 115 -11.78 10.82 7.05
N ALA A 116 -11.64 11.91 7.80
CA ALA A 116 -10.36 12.60 7.95
C ALA A 116 -9.30 11.70 8.59
N LYS A 117 -9.62 10.97 9.66
CA LYS A 117 -8.72 9.97 10.28
C LYS A 117 -8.32 8.88 9.28
N VAL A 118 -9.29 8.32 8.56
CA VAL A 118 -9.03 7.31 7.52
C VAL A 118 -8.05 7.84 6.47
N ARG A 119 -8.24 9.07 5.99
CA ARG A 119 -7.33 9.70 5.02
C ARG A 119 -5.91 9.85 5.55
N VAL A 120 -5.75 10.21 6.82
CA VAL A 120 -4.43 10.28 7.48
C VAL A 120 -3.76 8.91 7.46
N VAL A 121 -4.49 7.85 7.83
CA VAL A 121 -3.94 6.49 7.83
C VAL A 121 -3.60 6.04 6.40
N VAL A 122 -4.47 6.27 5.42
CA VAL A 122 -4.19 5.92 4.01
C VAL A 122 -2.93 6.64 3.51
N ALA A 123 -2.73 7.91 3.85
CA ALA A 123 -1.56 8.68 3.43
C ALA A 123 -0.22 8.13 3.97
N LEU A 124 -0.22 7.26 4.98
CA LEU A 124 0.99 6.59 5.45
C LEU A 124 1.48 5.49 4.49
N TYR A 125 0.58 4.98 3.64
CA TYR A 125 0.82 3.84 2.76
C TYR A 125 0.73 4.19 1.27
N VAL A 126 -0.01 5.24 0.91
CA VAL A 126 -0.34 5.58 -0.49
C VAL A 126 0.09 7.02 -0.81
N PRO A 127 1.07 7.23 -1.69
CA PRO A 127 1.92 6.22 -2.33
C PRO A 127 2.94 5.62 -1.35
N PRO A 128 3.48 4.42 -1.63
CA PRO A 128 4.55 3.86 -0.81
C PRO A 128 5.80 4.75 -0.86
N GLU A 129 6.34 5.07 0.32
CA GLU A 129 7.52 5.93 0.45
C GLU A 129 8.81 5.12 0.26
N THR A 130 9.63 5.51 -0.72
CA THR A 130 10.92 4.90 -1.03
C THR A 130 11.84 4.75 0.19
N GLN A 131 11.95 5.80 0.99
CA GLN A 131 12.82 5.78 2.18
C GLN A 131 12.37 4.76 3.23
N LYS A 132 11.04 4.61 3.43
CA LYS A 132 10.50 3.60 4.36
C LYS A 132 10.75 2.18 3.84
N LEU A 133 10.61 1.96 2.54
CA LEU A 133 10.91 0.67 1.90
C LEU A 133 12.38 0.29 2.09
N GLN A 134 13.31 1.23 1.85
CA GLN A 134 14.74 1.00 2.04
C GLN A 134 15.10 0.70 3.50
N LYS A 135 14.58 1.48 4.45
CA LYS A 135 14.79 1.23 5.88
C LYS A 135 14.26 -0.14 6.31
N ALA A 136 13.10 -0.54 5.82
CA ALA A 136 12.53 -1.86 6.11
C ALA A 136 13.40 -2.98 5.53
N PHE A 137 13.95 -2.80 4.32
CA PHE A 137 14.86 -3.76 3.70
C PHE A 137 16.16 -3.91 4.50
N GLN A 138 16.82 -2.80 4.85
CA GLN A 138 18.04 -2.79 5.65
C GLN A 138 17.84 -3.44 7.02
N ALA A 139 16.63 -3.31 7.59
CA ALA A 139 16.24 -3.94 8.85
C ALA A 139 15.81 -5.43 8.69
N GLY A 140 15.89 -6.01 7.49
CA GLY A 140 15.48 -7.41 7.24
C GLY A 140 13.97 -7.67 7.35
N ARG A 141 13.13 -6.62 7.29
CA ARG A 141 11.68 -6.69 7.45
C ARG A 141 10.92 -6.91 6.14
N VAL A 142 11.62 -6.98 5.01
CA VAL A 142 11.02 -7.26 3.69
C VAL A 142 11.14 -8.74 3.38
N ARG A 143 10.01 -9.35 3.00
CA ARG A 143 9.93 -10.75 2.56
C ARG A 143 9.22 -10.82 1.22
N THR A 144 9.63 -11.76 0.38
CA THR A 144 8.85 -12.14 -0.80
C THR A 144 7.91 -13.28 -0.40
N GLU A 145 6.64 -13.14 -0.67
CA GLU A 145 5.71 -14.26 -0.67
C GLU A 145 5.73 -14.93 -2.04
N LYS A 146 5.23 -16.18 -2.15
CA LYS A 146 5.36 -17.00 -3.37
C LYS A 146 4.86 -16.22 -4.59
N PRO A 147 5.74 -15.84 -5.53
CA PRO A 147 5.30 -15.11 -6.71
C PRO A 147 4.63 -16.08 -7.69
N ILE A 148 3.52 -15.63 -8.25
CA ILE A 148 3.02 -16.15 -9.52
C ILE A 148 3.97 -15.58 -10.60
N GLN A 149 4.20 -16.31 -11.66
CA GLN A 149 5.14 -15.91 -12.71
C GLN A 149 4.84 -14.49 -13.23
N GLY A 150 5.82 -13.61 -13.17
CA GLY A 150 5.68 -12.20 -13.56
C GLY A 150 5.22 -11.24 -12.46
N GLU A 151 4.87 -11.72 -11.26
CA GLU A 151 4.44 -10.92 -10.13
C GLU A 151 5.49 -10.95 -9.01
N ALA A 152 5.63 -9.85 -8.29
CA ALA A 152 6.40 -9.78 -7.06
C ALA A 152 5.49 -9.34 -5.93
N LEU A 153 5.11 -10.27 -5.07
CA LEU A 153 4.41 -9.95 -3.84
C LEU A 153 5.45 -9.71 -2.74
N LEU A 154 5.56 -8.46 -2.32
CA LEU A 154 6.44 -8.05 -1.21
C LEU A 154 5.60 -7.84 0.04
N ARG A 155 5.99 -8.46 1.13
CA ARG A 155 5.46 -8.20 2.47
C ARG A 155 6.50 -7.43 3.28
N ILE A 156 6.09 -6.31 3.85
CA ILE A 156 6.90 -5.43 4.69
C ILE A 156 6.24 -5.34 6.07
N ALA A 157 6.96 -5.79 7.10
CA ALA A 157 6.52 -5.64 8.48
C ALA A 157 6.99 -4.30 9.06
N ASP A 158 6.21 -3.74 9.99
CA ASP A 158 6.48 -2.46 10.66
C ASP A 158 6.86 -1.35 9.65
N TYR A 159 6.03 -1.19 8.61
CA TYR A 159 6.32 -0.28 7.51
C TYR A 159 6.20 1.18 7.92
N ALA A 160 5.07 1.58 8.46
CA ALA A 160 4.79 2.95 8.87
C ALA A 160 4.66 3.08 10.39
N ARG A 161 4.21 2.03 11.07
CA ARG A 161 3.96 1.97 12.50
C ARG A 161 4.34 0.61 13.07
N PRO A 162 4.70 0.49 14.37
CA PRO A 162 4.94 -0.81 15.00
C PRO A 162 3.72 -1.73 14.88
N GLY A 163 3.94 -2.98 14.48
CA GLY A 163 2.90 -3.99 14.35
C GLY A 163 2.06 -3.92 13.07
N ASP A 164 2.26 -2.92 12.22
CA ASP A 164 1.61 -2.86 10.92
C ASP A 164 2.26 -3.79 9.89
N SER A 165 1.61 -3.93 8.75
CA SER A 165 2.19 -4.61 7.59
C SER A 165 1.69 -4.01 6.29
N LEU A 166 2.60 -3.95 5.30
CA LEU A 166 2.31 -3.52 3.95
C LEU A 166 2.58 -4.68 2.99
N PHE A 167 1.67 -4.90 2.06
CA PHE A 167 1.80 -5.86 0.97
C PHE A 167 1.74 -5.11 -0.36
N LEU A 168 2.75 -5.31 -1.20
CA LEU A 168 2.82 -4.73 -2.53
C LEU A 168 2.77 -5.83 -3.58
N ASP A 169 1.75 -5.79 -4.43
CA ASP A 169 1.64 -6.62 -5.61
C ASP A 169 2.12 -5.81 -6.82
N PHE A 170 3.31 -6.17 -7.30
CA PHE A 170 4.00 -5.43 -8.35
C PHE A 170 4.25 -6.34 -9.57
N ARG A 171 3.71 -5.95 -10.72
CA ARG A 171 3.98 -6.59 -12.01
C ARG A 171 5.33 -6.10 -12.55
N THR A 172 6.32 -6.97 -12.46
CA THR A 172 7.70 -6.64 -12.84
C THR A 172 7.90 -6.54 -14.35
N ASP A 173 7.13 -7.29 -15.13
CA ASP A 173 7.08 -7.25 -16.60
C ASP A 173 6.49 -5.93 -17.12
N LEU A 174 5.48 -5.40 -16.43
CA LEU A 174 4.80 -4.15 -16.78
C LEU A 174 5.37 -2.93 -16.02
N ARG A 175 6.25 -3.17 -15.03
CA ARG A 175 6.75 -2.16 -14.09
C ARG A 175 5.60 -1.35 -13.44
N LYS A 176 4.56 -2.04 -12.96
CA LYS A 176 3.36 -1.41 -12.41
C LYS A 176 2.97 -2.01 -11.08
N LEU A 177 2.52 -1.15 -10.16
CA LEU A 177 1.84 -1.57 -8.95
C LEU A 177 0.39 -1.90 -9.32
N VAL A 178 -0.06 -3.11 -8.98
CA VAL A 178 -1.43 -3.59 -9.28
C VAL A 178 -2.30 -3.44 -8.05
N ARG A 179 -1.75 -3.79 -6.90
CA ARG A 179 -2.49 -3.75 -5.64
C ARG A 179 -1.55 -3.43 -4.48
N LEU A 180 -2.07 -2.71 -3.53
CA LEU A 180 -1.46 -2.49 -2.23
C LEU A 180 -2.47 -2.90 -1.16
N LYS A 181 -2.02 -3.66 -0.17
CA LYS A 181 -2.79 -3.92 1.04
C LYS A 181 -2.00 -3.49 2.25
N ALA A 182 -2.67 -2.95 3.26
CA ALA A 182 -2.03 -2.70 4.54
C ALA A 182 -2.95 -3.16 5.68
N ALA A 183 -2.35 -3.70 6.73
CA ALA A 183 -3.00 -3.91 8.01
C ALA A 183 -2.41 -2.92 9.00
N SER A 184 -3.26 -2.11 9.64
CA SER A 184 -2.86 -1.01 10.52
C SER A 184 -3.93 -0.76 11.58
N TYR A 185 -3.96 0.43 12.16
CA TYR A 185 -4.95 0.88 13.14
C TYR A 185 -5.28 2.36 12.94
N LEU A 186 -6.50 2.78 13.34
CA LEU A 186 -6.95 4.17 13.15
C LEU A 186 -6.25 5.14 14.08
N ASP A 187 -6.01 4.71 15.34
CA ASP A 187 -5.46 5.56 16.38
C ASP A 187 -4.27 4.85 17.05
N ASP A 188 -3.15 5.56 17.19
CA ASP A 188 -1.94 5.04 17.87
C ASP A 188 -2.19 4.72 19.35
N ALA A 189 -3.15 5.40 19.98
CA ALA A 189 -3.56 5.13 21.36
C ALA A 189 -4.46 3.88 21.49
N SER A 190 -5.00 3.36 20.41
CA SER A 190 -5.93 2.22 20.40
C SER A 190 -5.60 1.24 19.27
N PRO A 191 -4.52 0.41 19.41
CA PRO A 191 -4.20 -0.61 18.41
C PRO A 191 -5.32 -1.65 18.21
N SER A 192 -6.32 -1.67 19.11
CA SER A 192 -7.50 -2.53 19.01
C SER A 192 -8.47 -2.12 17.88
N GLN A 193 -8.35 -0.91 17.35
CA GLN A 193 -9.11 -0.45 16.18
C GLN A 193 -8.34 -0.81 14.89
N ALA A 194 -8.17 -2.11 14.66
CA ALA A 194 -7.50 -2.63 13.48
C ALA A 194 -8.24 -2.24 12.21
N VAL A 195 -7.50 -1.71 11.24
CA VAL A 195 -8.01 -1.40 9.91
C VAL A 195 -7.28 -2.19 8.84
N ALA A 196 -8.03 -2.63 7.84
CA ALA A 196 -7.49 -3.14 6.60
C ALA A 196 -7.63 -2.08 5.51
N ILE A 197 -6.57 -1.86 4.75
CA ILE A 197 -6.55 -0.98 3.59
C ILE A 197 -6.32 -1.86 2.36
N ASP A 198 -7.11 -1.68 1.34
CA ASP A 198 -6.98 -2.36 0.05
C ASP A 198 -7.04 -1.32 -1.07
N VAL A 199 -5.96 -1.22 -1.85
CA VAL A 199 -5.83 -0.25 -2.94
C VAL A 199 -5.66 -0.99 -4.24
N ARG A 200 -6.55 -0.75 -5.19
CA ARG A 200 -6.39 -1.20 -6.58
C ARG A 200 -5.89 -0.05 -7.43
N TYR A 201 -4.97 -0.40 -8.32
CA TYR A 201 -4.35 0.57 -9.23
C TYR A 201 -4.82 0.32 -10.66
N ALA A 202 -5.08 1.40 -11.37
CA ALA A 202 -5.31 1.43 -12.81
C ALA A 202 -4.20 2.21 -13.53
N THR A 203 -4.24 2.20 -14.85
CA THR A 203 -3.24 2.86 -15.68
C THR A 203 -3.92 3.80 -16.67
N LEU A 204 -3.49 5.05 -16.71
CA LEU A 204 -3.90 6.03 -17.71
C LEU A 204 -3.33 5.70 -19.10
N PRO A 205 -3.88 6.26 -20.19
CA PRO A 205 -3.41 5.99 -21.56
C PRO A 205 -1.92 6.29 -21.80
N ASP A 206 -1.33 7.24 -21.05
CA ASP A 206 0.10 7.58 -21.13
C ASP A 206 1.00 6.63 -20.32
N GLY A 207 0.42 5.60 -19.67
CA GLY A 207 1.14 4.65 -18.83
C GLY A 207 1.23 5.02 -17.36
N THR A 208 0.76 6.21 -16.96
CA THR A 208 0.75 6.65 -15.56
C THR A 208 -0.18 5.78 -14.72
N ASN A 209 0.34 5.23 -13.63
CA ASN A 209 -0.38 4.35 -12.73
C ASN A 209 -0.96 5.17 -11.57
N HIS A 210 -2.22 4.92 -11.22
CA HIS A 210 -2.91 5.67 -10.18
C HIS A 210 -3.76 4.76 -9.29
N PRO A 211 -3.99 5.12 -8.02
CA PRO A 211 -5.01 4.48 -7.22
C PRO A 211 -6.38 4.72 -7.86
N GLU A 212 -7.04 3.65 -8.26
CA GLU A 212 -8.40 3.72 -8.81
C GLU A 212 -9.43 3.57 -7.69
N ASN A 213 -9.22 2.58 -6.83
CA ASN A 213 -10.09 2.29 -5.71
C ASN A 213 -9.27 2.11 -4.45
N VAL A 214 -9.68 2.79 -3.38
CA VAL A 214 -9.16 2.61 -2.02
C VAL A 214 -10.32 2.19 -1.13
N GLU A 215 -10.23 1.03 -0.51
CA GLU A 215 -11.16 0.57 0.50
C GLU A 215 -10.45 0.49 1.85
N VAL A 216 -11.04 1.10 2.86
CA VAL A 216 -10.59 0.99 4.25
C VAL A 216 -11.73 0.42 5.06
N SER A 217 -11.47 -0.68 5.75
CA SER A 217 -12.45 -1.35 6.62
C SER A 217 -11.92 -1.46 8.04
N GLU A 218 -12.78 -1.15 9.00
CA GLU A 218 -12.62 -1.36 10.43
C GLU A 218 -13.74 -2.31 10.89
N ALA A 219 -13.36 -3.49 11.37
CA ALA A 219 -14.33 -4.56 11.59
C ALA A 219 -15.14 -4.43 12.88
N LYS A 220 -14.59 -3.80 13.93
CA LYS A 220 -15.23 -3.74 15.26
C LYS A 220 -16.49 -2.88 15.24
N GLU A 221 -16.44 -1.74 14.59
CA GLU A 221 -17.57 -0.81 14.49
C GLU A 221 -18.34 -0.97 13.17
N GLY A 222 -17.80 -1.78 12.25
CA GLY A 222 -18.38 -2.00 10.92
C GLY A 222 -18.24 -0.79 10.01
N ILE A 223 -17.15 -0.03 10.17
CA ILE A 223 -16.84 1.12 9.33
C ILE A 223 -16.22 0.66 8.02
N ARG A 224 -16.71 1.19 6.89
CA ARG A 224 -16.09 1.05 5.58
C ARG A 224 -16.07 2.40 4.88
N VAL A 225 -14.88 2.80 4.43
CA VAL A 225 -14.68 3.99 3.61
C VAL A 225 -14.18 3.56 2.26
N MET A 226 -14.89 3.94 1.21
CA MET A 226 -14.52 3.65 -0.18
C MET A 226 -14.19 4.97 -0.88
N ILE A 227 -13.00 5.04 -1.51
CA ILE A 227 -12.57 6.19 -2.31
C ILE A 227 -12.37 5.69 -3.73
N GLU A 228 -13.08 6.25 -4.66
CA GLU A 228 -12.99 5.96 -6.09
C GLU A 228 -12.45 7.19 -6.81
N SER A 229 -11.38 7.01 -7.59
CA SER A 229 -10.69 8.09 -8.30
C SER A 229 -10.84 7.90 -9.81
N TYR A 230 -11.38 8.89 -10.49
CA TYR A 230 -11.72 8.83 -11.91
C TYR A 230 -11.63 10.20 -12.57
N ASP A 231 -11.89 10.25 -13.90
CA ASP A 231 -11.91 11.48 -14.69
C ASP A 231 -10.59 12.26 -14.62
N TYR A 232 -9.48 11.53 -14.79
CA TYR A 232 -8.15 12.11 -14.83
C TYR A 232 -7.97 12.95 -16.07
N ARG A 233 -7.56 14.24 -15.90
CA ARG A 233 -7.32 15.21 -16.96
C ARG A 233 -5.99 15.89 -16.74
N ALA A 234 -5.29 16.22 -17.82
CA ALA A 234 -4.09 17.03 -17.71
C ALA A 234 -4.41 18.35 -16.99
N ALA A 235 -3.60 18.72 -16.03
CA ALA A 235 -3.72 20.00 -15.34
C ALA A 235 -3.43 21.14 -16.34
N PRO A 236 -4.15 22.27 -16.27
CA PRO A 236 -3.95 23.42 -17.14
C PRO A 236 -2.57 24.06 -16.95
#